data_39abe932eac9b5d6be355077edc3618c
#
_entry.id   39abe932eac9b5d6be355077edc3618c
#
_cell.length_a   1.000
_cell.length_b   1.000
_cell.length_c   1.000
_cell.angle_alpha   90.00
_cell.angle_beta   90.00
_cell.angle_gamma   90.00
#
_symmetry.space_group_name_H-M   'P 1'
#
loop_
_entity.id
_entity.type
_entity.pdbx_description
1 polymer ?
#
loop_
_entity_poly.entity_id
_entity_poly.type
_entity_poly.pdbx_seq_one_letter_code
_entity_poly.pdbx_strand_id
1 'polypeptide(L)'
;GLERRIVALPVERANWTGLETAGEGIVFLAKAPVAFSAEDYLEYGDENPVPLDVHRFDLKARKSEPFVEKVDGGSGAYGGQLSFLVSFDGTKALFARKDALFLVGTEKAPKAGEGALKTEGLEVWVDPRAEWRQMYRETWRLQRDFLYDPHAHGLDLAAAEKTYAPFVEGLGGREDLNALFEEMLGHLVL
;
A
#
# COMPACT_ATOMS: atom_id res chain seq x y z
N GLY A 1 27.73 18.13 -9.22
CA GLY A 1 27.60 16.97 -8.39
C GLY A 1 26.32 16.99 -7.55
N LEU A 2 25.93 15.88 -6.96
CA LEU A 2 24.74 15.74 -6.10
C LEU A 2 24.77 16.70 -4.90
N GLU A 3 25.93 16.93 -4.32
CA GLU A 3 26.12 17.84 -3.17
C GLU A 3 25.55 19.25 -3.39
N ARG A 4 25.59 19.75 -4.64
CA ARG A 4 25.03 21.07 -4.99
C ARG A 4 23.50 21.07 -5.15
N ARG A 5 22.86 19.90 -5.04
CA ARG A 5 21.41 19.72 -5.16
C ARG A 5 20.73 19.42 -3.83
N ILE A 6 21.51 19.32 -2.75
CA ILE A 6 20.98 19.12 -1.41
C ILE A 6 20.51 20.48 -0.87
N VAL A 7 19.25 20.56 -0.52
CA VAL A 7 18.63 21.76 0.07
C VAL A 7 18.14 21.41 1.47
N ALA A 8 18.64 22.15 2.45
CA ALA A 8 18.14 22.06 3.81
C ALA A 8 16.80 22.81 3.93
N LEU A 9 15.77 22.12 4.37
CA LEU A 9 14.48 22.72 4.66
C LEU A 9 14.52 23.30 6.10
N PRO A 10 14.11 24.56 6.31
CA PRO A 10 14.03 25.15 7.63
C PRO A 10 12.76 24.69 8.35
N VAL A 11 12.72 23.42 8.71
CA VAL A 11 11.66 22.81 9.50
C VAL A 11 12.16 22.46 10.88
N GLU A 12 11.27 22.37 11.86
CA GLU A 12 11.61 21.92 13.20
C GLU A 12 12.19 20.51 13.23
N ARG A 13 12.93 20.20 14.28
CA ARG A 13 13.39 18.82 14.50
C ARG A 13 12.19 17.95 14.87
N ALA A 14 11.91 16.94 14.07
CA ALA A 14 10.80 16.03 14.26
C ALA A 14 11.12 14.66 13.63
N ASN A 15 10.24 13.70 13.83
CA ASN A 15 10.31 12.39 13.20
C ASN A 15 9.66 12.45 11.81
N TRP A 16 10.39 13.03 10.85
CA TRP A 16 9.94 13.13 9.46
C TRP A 16 10.12 11.79 8.76
N THR A 17 9.03 11.18 8.30
CA THR A 17 9.01 9.82 7.74
C THR A 17 8.65 9.76 6.27
N GLY A 18 8.10 10.84 5.71
CA GLY A 18 7.68 10.86 4.31
C GLY A 18 7.81 12.23 3.67
N LEU A 19 8.01 12.21 2.35
CA LEU A 19 8.08 13.40 1.52
C LEU A 19 7.37 13.13 0.19
N GLU A 20 6.40 13.98 -0.16
CA GLU A 20 5.74 14.00 -1.45
C GLU A 20 5.88 15.38 -2.10
N THR A 21 6.00 15.42 -3.41
CA THR A 21 6.14 16.68 -4.16
C THR A 21 4.85 17.02 -4.89
N ALA A 22 4.48 18.30 -4.86
CA ALA A 22 3.40 18.84 -5.66
C ALA A 22 3.95 19.88 -6.66
N GLY A 23 3.09 20.41 -7.48
CA GLY A 23 3.45 21.46 -8.44
C GLY A 23 3.97 22.74 -7.76
N GLU A 24 4.67 23.57 -8.53
CA GLU A 24 5.07 24.93 -8.15
C GLU A 24 5.95 25.08 -6.90
N GLY A 25 6.77 24.07 -6.59
CA GLY A 25 7.70 24.13 -5.45
C GLY A 25 7.03 23.89 -4.10
N ILE A 26 5.93 23.16 -4.09
CA ILE A 26 5.28 22.68 -2.89
C ILE A 26 5.77 21.27 -2.58
N VAL A 27 6.07 21.02 -1.31
CA VAL A 27 6.46 19.73 -0.77
C VAL A 27 5.58 19.39 0.42
N PHE A 28 5.09 18.19 0.50
CA PHE A 28 4.41 17.66 1.66
C PHE A 28 5.36 16.81 2.47
N LEU A 29 5.41 17.07 3.77
CA LEU A 29 6.26 16.39 4.74
C LEU A 29 5.38 15.68 5.76
N ALA A 30 5.54 14.37 5.88
CA ALA A 30 4.82 13.57 6.86
C ALA A 30 5.64 13.43 8.14
N LYS A 31 5.04 13.76 9.26
CA LYS A 31 5.62 13.73 10.59
C LYS A 31 4.92 12.66 11.42
N ALA A 32 5.67 11.68 11.90
CA ALA A 32 5.17 10.67 12.80
C ALA A 32 5.32 11.09 14.27
N PRO A 33 4.53 10.53 15.19
CA PRO A 33 4.76 10.68 16.62
C PRO A 33 6.13 10.10 17.00
N VAL A 34 6.70 10.55 18.08
CA VAL A 34 7.93 10.00 18.62
C VAL A 34 7.58 8.89 19.59
N ALA A 35 7.99 7.67 19.29
CA ALA A 35 7.89 6.54 20.21
C ALA A 35 9.11 6.49 21.11
N PHE A 36 8.89 6.37 22.41
CA PHE A 36 9.95 6.36 23.43
C PHE A 36 10.21 4.97 24.00
N SER A 37 9.31 4.03 23.80
CA SER A 37 9.42 2.66 24.29
C SER A 37 9.02 1.63 23.22
N ALA A 38 9.30 0.37 23.48
CA ALA A 38 8.85 -0.73 22.61
C ALA A 38 7.32 -0.86 22.64
N GLU A 39 6.70 -0.59 23.78
CA GLU A 39 5.24 -0.61 23.92
C GLU A 39 4.56 0.40 23.03
N ASP A 40 5.14 1.61 22.86
CA ASP A 40 4.61 2.63 21.97
C ASP A 40 4.54 2.13 20.50
N TYR A 41 5.50 1.28 20.09
CA TYR A 41 5.46 0.68 18.75
C TYR A 41 4.45 -0.46 18.63
N LEU A 42 4.21 -1.21 19.72
CA LEU A 42 3.25 -2.30 19.74
C LEU A 42 1.79 -1.81 19.71
N GLU A 43 1.56 -0.54 20.03
CA GLU A 43 0.24 0.08 19.90
C GLU A 43 -0.20 0.19 18.44
N TYR A 44 0.76 0.24 17.50
CA TYR A 44 0.49 0.44 16.09
C TYR A 44 0.55 -0.88 15.29
N GLY A 45 -0.40 -1.05 14.36
CA GLY A 45 -0.49 -2.22 13.50
C GLY A 45 -1.50 -1.99 12.37
N ASP A 46 -1.95 -3.06 11.73
CA ASP A 46 -2.89 -2.97 10.61
C ASP A 46 -4.23 -2.35 11.02
N GLU A 47 -4.73 -2.67 12.22
CA GLU A 47 -5.98 -2.14 12.75
C GLU A 47 -5.82 -0.74 13.39
N ASN A 48 -4.59 -0.37 13.77
CA ASN A 48 -4.27 0.92 14.36
C ASN A 48 -3.00 1.49 13.71
N PRO A 49 -3.09 2.05 12.50
CA PRO A 49 -1.93 2.59 11.79
C PRO A 49 -1.32 3.80 12.51
N VAL A 50 -0.02 3.99 12.34
CA VAL A 50 0.68 5.17 12.89
C VAL A 50 0.02 6.45 12.37
N PRO A 51 -0.49 7.33 13.23
CA PRO A 51 -1.07 8.60 12.78
C PRO A 51 0.03 9.56 12.33
N LEU A 52 -0.05 10.03 11.10
CA LEU A 52 0.88 11.02 10.55
C LEU A 52 0.24 12.41 10.46
N ASP A 53 1.00 13.42 10.82
CA ASP A 53 0.64 14.81 10.55
C ASP A 53 1.38 15.27 9.30
N VAL A 54 0.64 15.67 8.27
CA VAL A 54 1.20 16.15 7.01
C VAL A 54 1.27 17.65 7.00
N HIS A 55 2.46 18.18 6.74
CA HIS A 55 2.75 19.60 6.62
C HIS A 55 2.99 19.96 5.15
N ARG A 56 2.45 21.07 4.71
CA ARG A 56 2.72 21.67 3.41
C ARG A 56 3.87 22.64 3.56
N PHE A 57 4.96 22.41 2.84
CA PHE A 57 6.12 23.28 2.81
C PHE A 57 6.21 23.99 1.46
N ASP A 58 6.28 25.32 1.47
CA ASP A 58 6.49 26.15 0.30
C ASP A 58 8.00 26.47 0.17
N LEU A 59 8.65 25.96 -0.88
CA LEU A 59 10.07 26.15 -1.12
C LEU A 59 10.44 27.61 -1.37
N LYS A 60 9.55 28.38 -2.00
CA LYS A 60 9.78 29.79 -2.33
C LYS A 60 9.63 30.66 -1.08
N ALA A 61 8.57 30.46 -0.34
CA ALA A 61 8.33 31.19 0.91
C ALA A 61 9.20 30.65 2.07
N ARG A 62 9.79 29.45 1.92
CA ARG A 62 10.54 28.72 2.96
C ARG A 62 9.75 28.55 4.25
N LYS A 63 8.46 28.25 4.13
CA LYS A 63 7.53 28.16 5.24
C LYS A 63 6.79 26.84 5.26
N SER A 64 6.67 26.25 6.45
CA SER A 64 5.90 25.05 6.72
C SER A 64 4.60 25.42 7.41
N GLU A 65 3.49 24.84 6.95
CA GLU A 65 2.16 24.98 7.54
C GLU A 65 1.51 23.61 7.70
N PRO A 66 0.74 23.37 8.77
CA PRO A 66 -0.07 22.16 8.88
C PRO A 66 -1.01 22.04 7.67
N PHE A 67 -1.14 20.83 7.13
CA PHE A 67 -2.03 20.56 6.01
C PHE A 67 -3.16 19.60 6.39
N VAL A 68 -2.84 18.40 6.84
CA VAL A 68 -3.80 17.44 7.38
C VAL A 68 -3.16 16.68 8.54
N GLU A 69 -3.95 16.37 9.55
CA GLU A 69 -3.54 15.63 10.73
C GLU A 69 -4.13 14.23 10.74
N LYS A 70 -3.45 13.31 11.45
CA LYS A 70 -3.91 11.94 11.68
C LYS A 70 -4.23 11.18 10.40
N VAL A 71 -3.37 11.32 9.41
CA VAL A 71 -3.37 10.48 8.22
C VAL A 71 -2.81 9.11 8.59
N ASP A 72 -3.40 8.05 8.07
CA ASP A 72 -2.92 6.70 8.35
C ASP A 72 -1.52 6.49 7.72
N GLY A 73 -0.57 6.09 8.52
CA GLY A 73 0.85 5.97 8.13
C GLY A 73 1.26 4.59 7.62
N GLY A 74 0.31 3.73 7.29
CA GLY A 74 0.60 2.34 6.94
C GLY A 74 0.93 1.47 8.14
N SER A 75 0.93 0.16 7.95
CA SER A 75 1.24 -0.82 8.98
C SER A 75 2.74 -1.13 9.06
N GLY A 76 3.26 -1.21 10.28
CA GLY A 76 4.60 -1.71 10.58
C GLY A 76 5.58 -0.70 11.17
N ALA A 77 6.48 -1.19 12.02
CA ALA A 77 7.49 -0.42 12.75
C ALA A 77 8.52 0.31 11.86
N TYR A 78 8.55 0.03 10.57
CA TYR A 78 9.49 0.60 9.59
C TYR A 78 8.85 1.48 8.52
N GLY A 79 7.65 2.03 8.79
CA GLY A 79 6.97 2.91 7.87
C GLY A 79 6.41 2.16 6.67
N GLY A 80 5.20 1.64 6.82
CA GLY A 80 4.42 1.19 5.68
C GLY A 80 4.24 2.32 4.66
N GLN A 81 3.80 1.98 3.48
CA GLN A 81 3.57 2.94 2.41
C GLN A 81 2.72 4.10 2.92
N LEU A 82 3.22 5.32 2.74
CA LEU A 82 2.52 6.54 3.15
C LEU A 82 1.13 6.57 2.54
N SER A 83 0.09 6.63 3.40
CA SER A 83 -1.29 6.75 2.94
C SER A 83 -1.65 8.19 2.51
N PHE A 84 -0.64 8.92 2.00
CA PHE A 84 -0.78 10.26 1.45
C PHE A 84 -0.07 10.31 0.10
N LEU A 85 -0.83 10.48 -0.96
CA LEU A 85 -0.35 10.47 -2.34
C LEU A 85 -0.73 11.78 -3.03
N VAL A 86 0.19 12.32 -3.83
CA VAL A 86 -0.08 13.49 -4.66
C VAL A 86 -0.27 13.06 -6.10
N SER A 87 -1.27 13.63 -6.78
CA SER A 87 -1.52 13.39 -8.20
C SER A 87 -0.32 13.82 -9.06
N PHE A 88 -0.16 13.21 -10.23
CA PHE A 88 0.96 13.49 -11.14
C PHE A 88 1.06 14.98 -11.53
N ASP A 89 -0.07 15.66 -11.66
CA ASP A 89 -0.13 17.10 -11.95
C ASP A 89 0.08 18.00 -10.72
N GLY A 90 0.23 17.39 -9.53
CA GLY A 90 0.46 18.10 -8.28
C GLY A 90 -0.75 18.84 -7.71
N THR A 91 -1.95 18.71 -8.31
CA THR A 91 -3.12 19.52 -7.94
C THR A 91 -4.02 18.87 -6.90
N LYS A 92 -3.92 17.56 -6.72
CA LYS A 92 -4.75 16.78 -5.80
C LYS A 92 -3.89 15.95 -4.85
N ALA A 93 -4.38 15.77 -3.64
CA ALA A 93 -3.84 14.83 -2.67
C ALA A 93 -4.93 13.84 -2.25
N LEU A 94 -4.57 12.56 -2.26
CA LEU A 94 -5.37 11.45 -1.74
C LEU A 94 -4.76 10.99 -0.42
N PHE A 95 -5.58 10.84 0.61
CA PHE A 95 -5.13 10.27 1.87
C PHE A 95 -6.22 9.43 2.54
N ALA A 96 -5.79 8.48 3.38
CA ALA A 96 -6.65 7.69 4.22
C ALA A 96 -6.65 8.22 5.66
N ARG A 97 -7.79 8.12 6.33
CA ARG A 97 -7.93 8.33 7.76
C ARG A 97 -8.94 7.33 8.31
N LYS A 98 -8.46 6.35 9.04
CA LYS A 98 -9.24 5.16 9.40
C LYS A 98 -9.82 4.52 8.14
N ASP A 99 -11.09 4.23 8.12
CA ASP A 99 -11.77 3.57 6.99
C ASP A 99 -12.22 4.55 5.89
N ALA A 100 -11.87 5.82 5.97
CA ALA A 100 -12.30 6.84 5.04
C ALA A 100 -11.16 7.33 4.14
N LEU A 101 -11.48 7.52 2.85
CA LEU A 101 -10.59 8.12 1.86
C LEU A 101 -11.00 9.56 1.58
N PHE A 102 -10.01 10.42 1.40
CA PHE A 102 -10.19 11.83 1.13
C PHE A 102 -9.40 12.26 -0.11
N LEU A 103 -10.03 13.00 -1.00
CA LEU A 103 -9.39 13.61 -2.17
C LEU A 103 -9.57 15.13 -2.10
N VAL A 104 -8.48 15.85 -1.91
CA VAL A 104 -8.48 17.30 -1.68
C VAL A 104 -7.55 18.04 -2.64
N GLY A 105 -7.69 19.35 -2.74
CA GLY A 105 -6.70 20.20 -3.44
C GLY A 105 -5.41 20.34 -2.64
N THR A 106 -4.30 20.62 -3.32
CA THR A 106 -2.96 20.80 -2.71
C THR A 106 -2.63 22.25 -2.35
N GLU A 107 -3.45 23.21 -2.76
CA GLU A 107 -3.18 24.64 -2.59
C GLU A 107 -3.25 25.11 -1.14
N LYS A 108 -4.20 24.58 -0.39
CA LYS A 108 -4.46 24.96 1.01
C LYS A 108 -4.96 23.77 1.82
N ALA A 109 -4.79 23.85 3.15
CA ALA A 109 -5.34 22.87 4.06
C ALA A 109 -6.86 22.71 3.89
N PRO A 110 -7.37 21.48 3.76
CA PRO A 110 -8.80 21.23 3.64
C PRO A 110 -9.54 21.52 4.95
N LYS A 111 -10.82 21.83 4.82
CA LYS A 111 -11.70 21.91 6.00
C LYS A 111 -12.00 20.49 6.52
N ALA A 112 -12.44 20.41 7.76
CA ALA A 112 -12.86 19.14 8.35
C ALA A 112 -13.96 18.46 7.49
N GLY A 113 -13.69 17.20 7.07
CA GLY A 113 -14.61 16.43 6.22
C GLY A 113 -14.61 16.79 4.74
N GLU A 114 -13.85 17.79 4.33
CA GLU A 114 -13.74 18.16 2.91
C GLU A 114 -13.08 17.04 2.12
N GLY A 115 -13.63 16.74 0.95
CA GLY A 115 -13.08 15.76 0.01
C GLY A 115 -13.31 14.30 0.38
N ALA A 116 -14.12 14.00 1.40
CA ALA A 116 -14.46 12.62 1.74
C ALA A 116 -15.10 11.90 0.55
N LEU A 117 -14.53 10.75 0.18
CA LEU A 117 -15.04 9.92 -0.90
C LEU A 117 -16.14 9.00 -0.35
N LYS A 118 -17.25 8.92 -1.08
CA LYS A 118 -18.33 7.97 -0.79
C LYS A 118 -17.99 6.64 -1.43
N THR A 119 -17.47 5.71 -0.64
CA THR A 119 -17.16 4.35 -1.08
C THR A 119 -18.24 3.34 -0.70
N GLU A 120 -19.18 3.75 0.13
CA GLU A 120 -20.37 2.97 0.48
C GLU A 120 -21.21 2.71 -0.77
N GLY A 121 -21.47 1.46 -1.06
CA GLY A 121 -22.24 1.08 -2.25
C GLY A 121 -21.41 0.91 -3.53
N LEU A 122 -20.08 0.91 -3.44
CA LEU A 122 -19.26 0.39 -4.52
C LEU A 122 -19.48 -1.12 -4.64
N GLU A 123 -20.08 -1.53 -5.76
CA GLU A 123 -20.31 -2.94 -6.06
C GLU A 123 -19.42 -3.36 -7.22
N VAL A 124 -18.81 -4.54 -7.09
CA VAL A 124 -18.04 -5.17 -8.16
C VAL A 124 -18.75 -6.48 -8.51
N TRP A 125 -19.06 -6.63 -9.80
CA TRP A 125 -19.56 -7.92 -10.27
C TRP A 125 -18.40 -8.90 -10.38
N VAL A 126 -18.53 -10.07 -9.73
CA VAL A 126 -17.51 -11.12 -9.72
C VAL A 126 -18.13 -12.40 -10.28
N ASP A 127 -17.45 -13.04 -11.23
CA ASP A 127 -17.68 -14.42 -11.61
C ASP A 127 -16.67 -15.31 -10.87
N PRO A 128 -17.08 -15.98 -9.78
CA PRO A 128 -16.17 -16.77 -8.96
C PRO A 128 -15.46 -17.87 -9.75
N ARG A 129 -16.13 -18.50 -10.70
CA ARG A 129 -15.53 -19.58 -11.49
C ARG A 129 -14.46 -19.07 -12.46
N ALA A 130 -14.70 -17.92 -13.08
CA ALA A 130 -13.70 -17.27 -13.93
C ALA A 130 -12.49 -16.80 -13.10
N GLU A 131 -12.75 -16.23 -11.91
CA GLU A 131 -11.72 -15.80 -10.97
C GLU A 131 -10.87 -16.99 -10.50
N TRP A 132 -11.47 -18.12 -10.08
CA TRP A 132 -10.73 -19.28 -9.61
C TRP A 132 -9.86 -19.89 -10.70
N ARG A 133 -10.32 -19.93 -11.96
CA ARG A 133 -9.48 -20.34 -13.10
C ARG A 133 -8.28 -19.41 -13.28
N GLN A 134 -8.48 -18.11 -13.11
CA GLN A 134 -7.38 -17.15 -13.17
C GLN A 134 -6.41 -17.35 -12.01
N MET A 135 -6.89 -17.46 -10.78
CA MET A 135 -6.06 -17.69 -9.60
C MET A 135 -5.24 -18.98 -9.72
N TYR A 136 -5.84 -20.04 -10.23
CA TYR A 136 -5.16 -21.30 -10.49
C TYR A 136 -3.97 -21.12 -11.46
N ARG A 137 -4.20 -20.46 -12.61
CA ARG A 137 -3.13 -20.19 -13.60
C ARG A 137 -2.05 -19.28 -13.04
N GLU A 138 -2.45 -18.23 -12.30
CA GLU A 138 -1.52 -17.30 -11.68
C GLU A 138 -0.63 -18.00 -10.64
N THR A 139 -1.17 -18.93 -9.86
CA THR A 139 -0.38 -19.70 -8.89
C THR A 139 0.75 -20.47 -9.59
N TRP A 140 0.46 -21.18 -10.68
CA TRP A 140 1.51 -21.87 -11.44
C TRP A 140 2.48 -20.91 -12.12
N ARG A 141 1.98 -19.79 -12.65
CA ARG A 141 2.83 -18.76 -13.24
C ARG A 141 3.81 -18.19 -12.22
N LEU A 142 3.35 -17.90 -11.02
CA LEU A 142 4.21 -17.39 -9.94
C LEU A 142 5.28 -18.39 -9.54
N GLN A 143 4.96 -19.69 -9.43
CA GLN A 143 5.96 -20.70 -9.14
C GLN A 143 7.00 -20.79 -10.26
N ARG A 144 6.57 -20.85 -11.52
CA ARG A 144 7.48 -20.91 -12.65
C ARG A 144 8.42 -19.71 -12.76
N ASP A 145 7.90 -18.51 -12.51
CA ASP A 145 8.62 -17.26 -12.78
C ASP A 145 9.45 -16.77 -11.59
N PHE A 146 9.08 -17.14 -10.35
CA PHE A 146 9.66 -16.55 -9.13
C PHE A 146 10.14 -17.56 -8.09
N LEU A 147 9.94 -18.88 -8.27
CA LEU A 147 10.51 -19.85 -7.35
C LEU A 147 12.03 -19.73 -7.35
N TYR A 148 12.66 -19.76 -6.18
CA TYR A 148 14.10 -19.60 -6.02
C TYR A 148 14.91 -20.70 -6.76
N ASP A 149 14.36 -21.90 -6.90
CA ASP A 149 14.93 -22.97 -7.72
C ASP A 149 14.31 -22.97 -9.12
N PRO A 150 15.07 -22.61 -10.17
CA PRO A 150 14.55 -22.56 -11.54
C PRO A 150 14.15 -23.93 -12.09
N HIS A 151 14.55 -25.02 -11.42
CA HIS A 151 14.18 -26.40 -11.77
C HIS A 151 13.02 -26.93 -10.92
N ALA A 152 12.44 -26.11 -10.07
CA ALA A 152 11.30 -26.46 -9.20
C ALA A 152 11.52 -27.80 -8.46
N HIS A 153 12.71 -28.01 -7.94
CA HIS A 153 13.17 -29.26 -7.28
C HIS A 153 12.97 -30.53 -8.12
N GLY A 154 13.00 -30.38 -9.45
CA GLY A 154 12.79 -31.47 -10.39
C GLY A 154 11.33 -31.74 -10.75
N LEU A 155 10.38 -30.95 -10.26
CA LEU A 155 8.97 -31.04 -10.62
C LEU A 155 8.75 -30.51 -12.05
N ASP A 156 8.08 -31.28 -12.88
CA ASP A 156 7.55 -30.80 -14.16
C ASP A 156 6.29 -29.96 -13.89
N LEU A 157 6.48 -28.64 -13.79
CA LEU A 157 5.41 -27.68 -13.50
C LEU A 157 4.29 -27.74 -14.54
N ALA A 158 4.60 -27.96 -15.82
CA ALA A 158 3.60 -28.01 -16.87
C ALA A 158 2.75 -29.29 -16.79
N ALA A 159 3.37 -30.41 -16.46
CA ALA A 159 2.64 -31.66 -16.21
C ALA A 159 1.78 -31.57 -14.94
N ALA A 160 2.29 -30.96 -13.89
CA ALA A 160 1.55 -30.76 -12.65
C ALA A 160 0.35 -29.82 -12.86
N GLU A 161 0.53 -28.68 -13.53
CA GLU A 161 -0.57 -27.77 -13.89
C GLU A 161 -1.68 -28.52 -14.65
N LYS A 162 -1.32 -29.31 -15.65
CA LYS A 162 -2.29 -30.09 -16.43
C LYS A 162 -3.01 -31.13 -15.59
N THR A 163 -2.35 -31.73 -14.61
CA THR A 163 -2.93 -32.76 -13.75
C THR A 163 -4.03 -32.19 -12.83
N TYR A 164 -3.79 -31.00 -12.28
CA TYR A 164 -4.71 -30.38 -11.34
C TYR A 164 -5.80 -29.52 -11.99
N ALA A 165 -5.62 -29.06 -13.24
CA ALA A 165 -6.58 -28.21 -13.94
C ALA A 165 -8.03 -28.73 -13.95
N PRO A 166 -8.33 -30.03 -14.13
CA PRO A 166 -9.70 -30.52 -14.14
C PRO A 166 -10.46 -30.31 -12.80
N PHE A 167 -9.75 -30.27 -11.68
CA PHE A 167 -10.39 -30.08 -10.36
C PHE A 167 -10.96 -28.69 -10.20
N VAL A 168 -10.41 -27.67 -10.87
CA VAL A 168 -10.88 -26.28 -10.79
C VAL A 168 -12.35 -26.15 -11.23
N GLU A 169 -12.78 -26.95 -12.20
CA GLU A 169 -14.17 -26.91 -12.70
C GLU A 169 -15.18 -27.49 -11.71
N GLY A 170 -14.72 -28.36 -10.80
CA GLY A 170 -15.56 -29.02 -9.79
C GLY A 170 -15.64 -28.29 -8.46
N LEU A 171 -14.94 -27.16 -8.27
CA LEU A 171 -14.90 -26.44 -7.01
C LEU A 171 -16.27 -25.87 -6.62
N GLY A 172 -16.68 -26.08 -5.38
CA GLY A 172 -17.91 -25.56 -4.81
C GLY A 172 -17.76 -24.23 -4.09
N GLY A 173 -16.55 -23.90 -3.65
CA GLY A 173 -16.25 -22.70 -2.89
C GLY A 173 -14.79 -22.28 -2.91
N ARG A 174 -14.51 -21.14 -2.32
CA ARG A 174 -13.14 -20.59 -2.19
C ARG A 174 -12.24 -21.49 -1.34
N GLU A 175 -12.80 -22.13 -0.34
CA GLU A 175 -12.08 -23.03 0.56
C GLU A 175 -11.60 -24.28 -0.17
N ASP A 176 -12.38 -24.81 -1.11
CA ASP A 176 -11.95 -25.92 -1.95
C ASP A 176 -10.76 -25.54 -2.84
N LEU A 177 -10.74 -24.27 -3.35
CA LEU A 177 -9.59 -23.77 -4.11
C LEU A 177 -8.34 -23.66 -3.26
N ASN A 178 -8.47 -23.24 -1.99
CA ASN A 178 -7.34 -23.20 -1.07
C ASN A 178 -6.79 -24.60 -0.79
N ALA A 179 -7.66 -25.56 -0.55
CA ALA A 179 -7.27 -26.97 -0.36
C ALA A 179 -6.58 -27.54 -1.61
N LEU A 180 -7.06 -27.18 -2.80
CA LEU A 180 -6.40 -27.55 -4.06
C LEU A 180 -5.00 -26.92 -4.17
N PHE A 181 -4.82 -25.67 -3.73
CA PHE A 181 -3.50 -25.02 -3.70
C PHE A 181 -2.55 -25.71 -2.73
N GLU A 182 -3.00 -26.07 -1.54
CA GLU A 182 -2.19 -26.80 -0.56
C GLU A 182 -1.71 -28.14 -1.13
N GLU A 183 -2.58 -28.89 -1.76
CA GLU A 183 -2.25 -30.18 -2.37
C GLU A 183 -1.23 -30.01 -3.51
N MET A 184 -1.51 -29.11 -4.45
CA MET A 184 -0.65 -28.93 -5.62
C MET A 184 0.72 -28.32 -5.28
N LEU A 185 0.79 -27.39 -4.33
CA LEU A 185 2.05 -26.77 -3.90
C LEU A 185 2.87 -27.69 -3.01
N GLY A 186 2.24 -28.65 -2.32
CA GLY A 186 2.93 -29.69 -1.57
C GLY A 186 3.93 -30.51 -2.40
N HIS A 187 3.73 -30.60 -3.71
CA HIS A 187 4.67 -31.26 -4.62
C HIS A 187 5.98 -30.48 -4.83
N LEU A 188 6.02 -29.18 -4.51
CA LEU A 188 7.23 -28.39 -4.62
C LEU A 188 8.26 -28.70 -3.52
N VAL A 189 7.85 -29.43 -2.48
CA VAL A 189 8.73 -29.87 -1.37
C VAL A 189 9.52 -28.68 -0.80
N LEU A 190 8.79 -27.70 -0.27
CA LEU A 190 9.35 -26.50 0.37
C LEU A 190 9.64 -26.78 1.86
#